data_113ad0a9295988471be9c4b03de3f2d7
#
_entry.id   113ad0a9295988471be9c4b03de3f2d7
#
_cell.length_a   1.000
_cell.length_b   1.000
_cell.length_c   1.000
_cell.angle_alpha   90.00
_cell.angle_beta   90.00
_cell.angle_gamma   90.00
#
_symmetry.space_group_name_H-M   'P 1'
#
loop_
_entity.id
_entity.type
_entity.pdbx_description
1 polymer ?
#
loop_
_entity_poly.entity_id
_entity_poly.type
_entity_poly.pdbx_seq_one_letter_code
_entity_poly.pdbx_strand_id
1 'polypeptide(L)'
;MNEPIAALATAKKGAYKERLRPSEKRALWSSRIIIWVAIIIEMFPVYWILLASFSPGDAFFTGTLLPGKLSTENYVKVLQDTDFLIWVKNSMILCTGVSIIQLFLTTTAAYAFSRMKFKGKKYGLMTLLILQMFPTIMAIPAIYGILAKLNWLDNIYALMLVLAGGNAFNIWLLKGYIDSLPYELDEAAKVDGATHWQIFIKIILPLIVPMLVVIFLFSFIGVYSEFAITSIVIHDPKSYTVALGLQRFIVNQFSAHWTQFAAAAVMASLPITVVFMLLQRYLQAGLAAGAVKG
;
A
#
# COMPACT_ATOMS: atom_id res chain seq x y z
N MET A 1 -19.72 -44.24 -34.70
CA MET A 1 -19.79 -42.83 -35.09
C MET A 1 -19.28 -42.01 -33.90
N ASN A 2 -17.99 -42.19 -33.46
CA ASN A 2 -17.41 -41.60 -32.26
C ASN A 2 -15.91 -41.24 -32.40
N GLU A 3 -15.45 -40.84 -33.59
CA GLU A 3 -14.03 -40.49 -33.78
C GLU A 3 -13.65 -39.01 -33.96
N PRO A 4 -14.54 -37.98 -34.00
CA PRO A 4 -14.06 -36.60 -34.19
C PRO A 4 -13.69 -35.88 -32.91
N ILE A 5 -14.03 -36.33 -31.71
CA ILE A 5 -13.79 -35.60 -30.46
C ILE A 5 -12.38 -35.88 -29.90
N ALA A 6 -11.82 -37.04 -30.13
CA ALA A 6 -10.47 -37.38 -29.67
C ALA A 6 -9.36 -36.66 -30.48
N ALA A 7 -9.60 -36.36 -31.75
CA ALA A 7 -8.66 -35.66 -32.61
C ALA A 7 -8.52 -34.17 -32.24
N LEU A 8 -9.56 -33.52 -31.69
CA LEU A 8 -9.54 -32.13 -31.22
C LEU A 8 -8.83 -31.96 -29.87
N ALA A 9 -8.80 -32.99 -29.06
CA ALA A 9 -8.12 -32.97 -27.74
C ALA A 9 -6.58 -33.13 -27.88
N THR A 10 -6.11 -33.82 -28.93
CA THR A 10 -4.67 -34.00 -29.20
C THR A 10 -4.04 -32.79 -29.93
N ALA A 11 -4.82 -32.01 -30.67
CA ALA A 11 -4.35 -30.81 -31.37
C ALA A 11 -3.97 -29.65 -30.43
N LYS A 12 -4.44 -29.63 -29.20
CA LYS A 12 -4.12 -28.56 -28.21
C LYS A 12 -2.81 -28.76 -27.43
N LYS A 13 -2.09 -29.87 -27.59
CA LYS A 13 -0.81 -30.16 -26.91
C LYS A 13 0.44 -29.79 -27.69
N GLY A 14 0.31 -29.32 -28.90
CA GLY A 14 1.42 -28.82 -29.73
C GLY A 14 1.44 -27.30 -29.80
N ALA A 15 1.58 -26.61 -28.67
CA ALA A 15 1.94 -25.19 -28.72
C ALA A 15 3.31 -25.11 -29.41
N TYR A 16 3.31 -24.77 -30.71
CA TYR A 16 4.49 -24.50 -31.50
C TYR A 16 5.30 -23.44 -30.74
N LYS A 17 6.44 -23.82 -30.15
CA LYS A 17 7.43 -22.87 -29.67
C LYS A 17 7.98 -22.18 -30.94
N GLU A 18 7.35 -21.08 -31.33
CA GLU A 18 7.91 -20.24 -32.41
C GLU A 18 9.36 -19.91 -32.03
N ARG A 19 10.26 -20.33 -32.92
CA ARG A 19 11.69 -20.00 -32.75
C ARG A 19 11.82 -18.50 -32.95
N LEU A 20 11.97 -17.79 -31.80
CA LEU A 20 12.20 -16.35 -31.79
C LEU A 20 13.30 -15.96 -32.80
N ARG A 21 13.06 -14.94 -33.62
CA ARG A 21 14.03 -14.36 -34.52
C ARG A 21 15.25 -13.84 -33.76
N PRO A 22 16.43 -13.78 -34.37
CA PRO A 22 17.65 -13.29 -33.71
C PRO A 22 17.49 -11.88 -33.08
N SER A 23 16.69 -11.00 -33.72
CA SER A 23 16.34 -9.67 -33.22
C SER A 23 15.47 -9.73 -31.99
N GLU A 24 14.49 -10.62 -31.93
CA GLU A 24 13.60 -10.83 -30.78
C GLU A 24 14.36 -11.41 -29.59
N LYS A 25 15.29 -12.35 -29.84
CA LYS A 25 16.18 -12.87 -28.81
C LYS A 25 17.06 -11.78 -28.21
N ARG A 26 17.63 -10.90 -29.05
CA ARG A 26 18.43 -9.75 -28.56
C ARG A 26 17.60 -8.80 -27.73
N ALA A 27 16.39 -8.46 -28.18
CA ALA A 27 15.47 -7.61 -27.44
C ALA A 27 15.08 -8.23 -26.09
N LEU A 28 14.80 -9.53 -26.02
CA LEU A 28 14.53 -10.25 -24.78
C LEU A 28 15.73 -10.27 -23.83
N TRP A 29 16.94 -10.48 -24.36
CA TRP A 29 18.15 -10.46 -23.53
C TRP A 29 18.47 -9.06 -23.02
N SER A 30 18.36 -8.02 -23.85
CA SER A 30 18.54 -6.63 -23.39
C SER A 30 17.52 -6.25 -22.31
N SER A 31 16.23 -6.60 -22.49
CA SER A 31 15.21 -6.39 -21.46
C SER A 31 15.53 -7.10 -20.16
N ARG A 32 16.00 -8.35 -20.23
CA ARG A 32 16.42 -9.09 -19.02
C ARG A 32 17.60 -8.44 -18.31
N ILE A 33 18.61 -8.00 -19.07
CA ILE A 33 19.78 -7.32 -18.49
C ILE A 33 19.34 -6.03 -17.80
N ILE A 34 18.49 -5.21 -18.45
CA ILE A 34 17.95 -3.98 -17.88
C ILE A 34 17.20 -4.28 -16.58
N ILE A 35 16.34 -5.31 -16.57
CA ILE A 35 15.59 -5.71 -15.37
C ILE A 35 16.54 -6.15 -14.25
N TRP A 36 17.57 -6.97 -14.56
CA TRP A 36 18.52 -7.41 -13.53
C TRP A 36 19.36 -6.25 -12.98
N VAL A 37 19.80 -5.33 -13.83
CA VAL A 37 20.50 -4.11 -13.40
C VAL A 37 19.62 -3.26 -12.49
N ALA A 38 18.36 -3.06 -12.87
CA ALA A 38 17.41 -2.32 -12.04
C ALA A 38 17.20 -3.01 -10.67
N ILE A 39 17.02 -4.34 -10.65
CA ILE A 39 16.89 -5.12 -9.40
C ILE A 39 18.12 -4.95 -8.51
N ILE A 40 19.33 -5.01 -9.07
CA ILE A 40 20.57 -4.86 -8.30
C ILE A 40 20.65 -3.45 -7.68
N ILE A 41 20.32 -2.42 -8.46
CA ILE A 41 20.32 -1.03 -7.98
C ILE A 41 19.31 -0.85 -6.84
N GLU A 42 18.07 -1.35 -7.01
CA GLU A 42 17.02 -1.26 -6.00
C GLU A 42 17.32 -2.08 -4.74
N MET A 43 17.98 -3.22 -4.89
CA MET A 43 18.33 -4.09 -3.76
C MET A 43 19.54 -3.60 -2.98
N PHE A 44 20.38 -2.74 -3.55
CA PHE A 44 21.59 -2.24 -2.90
C PHE A 44 21.32 -1.51 -1.57
N PRO A 45 20.39 -0.54 -1.49
CA PRO A 45 20.04 0.10 -0.22
C PRO A 45 19.50 -0.89 0.82
N VAL A 46 18.68 -1.86 0.39
CA VAL A 46 18.12 -2.89 1.28
C VAL A 46 19.23 -3.77 1.85
N TYR A 47 20.16 -4.22 0.99
CA TYR A 47 21.35 -4.97 1.41
C TYR A 47 22.18 -4.17 2.42
N TRP A 48 22.37 -2.86 2.17
CA TRP A 48 23.13 -2.00 3.06
C TRP A 48 22.50 -1.86 4.45
N ILE A 49 21.19 -1.66 4.51
CA ILE A 49 20.43 -1.59 5.78
C ILE A 49 20.53 -2.93 6.53
N LEU A 50 20.37 -4.05 5.83
CA LEU A 50 20.53 -5.38 6.42
C LEU A 50 21.94 -5.57 6.99
N LEU A 51 22.97 -5.18 6.25
CA LEU A 51 24.35 -5.28 6.70
C LEU A 51 24.60 -4.41 7.95
N ALA A 52 24.15 -3.16 7.93
CA ALA A 52 24.27 -2.23 9.04
C ALA A 52 23.54 -2.74 10.29
N SER A 53 22.38 -3.40 10.15
CA SER A 53 21.60 -3.93 11.27
C SER A 53 22.34 -5.01 12.07
N PHE A 54 23.24 -5.77 11.41
CA PHE A 54 24.09 -6.79 12.05
C PHE A 54 25.50 -6.30 12.39
N SER A 55 25.83 -5.03 12.11
CA SER A 55 27.15 -4.48 12.39
C SER A 55 27.30 -4.07 13.86
N PRO A 56 28.38 -4.41 14.55
CA PRO A 56 28.62 -3.94 15.91
C PRO A 56 28.96 -2.44 15.92
N GLY A 57 28.61 -1.75 17.01
CA GLY A 57 28.82 -0.31 17.18
C GLY A 57 27.73 0.54 16.55
N ASP A 58 27.92 1.87 16.53
CA ASP A 58 26.91 2.85 16.12
C ASP A 58 27.09 3.40 14.70
N ALA A 59 28.21 3.04 14.03
CA ALA A 59 28.55 3.59 12.72
C ALA A 59 27.78 2.90 11.59
N PHE A 60 27.02 3.66 10.82
CA PHE A 60 26.29 3.18 9.64
C PHE A 60 27.21 2.73 8.50
N PHE A 61 28.40 3.34 8.40
CA PHE A 61 29.40 3.03 7.37
C PHE A 61 30.60 2.34 7.99
N THR A 62 30.74 1.04 7.76
CA THR A 62 31.89 0.26 8.23
C THR A 62 33.08 0.29 7.27
N GLY A 63 32.99 1.02 6.15
CA GLY A 63 34.06 1.10 5.13
C GLY A 63 34.26 -0.17 4.30
N THR A 64 33.55 -1.25 4.61
CA THR A 64 33.63 -2.52 3.89
C THR A 64 32.25 -2.95 3.39
N LEU A 65 32.21 -3.45 2.14
CA LEU A 65 30.97 -4.00 1.52
C LEU A 65 30.62 -5.40 2.07
N LEU A 66 31.53 -6.01 2.80
CA LEU A 66 31.33 -7.34 3.39
C LEU A 66 31.24 -7.21 4.91
N PRO A 67 30.37 -8.00 5.57
CA PRO A 67 30.24 -7.97 7.02
C PRO A 67 31.56 -8.48 7.66
N GLY A 68 32.12 -7.71 8.57
CA GLY A 68 33.24 -8.16 9.38
C GLY A 68 32.78 -9.17 10.43
N LYS A 69 32.36 -8.67 11.60
CA LYS A 69 31.69 -9.49 12.63
C LYS A 69 30.20 -9.22 12.57
N LEU A 70 29.40 -10.28 12.52
CA LEU A 70 27.95 -10.17 12.64
C LEU A 70 27.56 -10.20 14.12
N SER A 71 26.68 -9.29 14.52
CA SER A 71 26.11 -9.20 15.87
C SER A 71 24.60 -9.00 15.80
N THR A 72 23.86 -9.65 16.69
CA THR A 72 22.42 -9.44 16.88
C THR A 72 22.13 -8.45 18.01
N GLU A 73 23.15 -7.85 18.59
CA GLU A 73 23.06 -6.96 19.75
C GLU A 73 22.11 -5.78 19.50
N ASN A 74 22.12 -5.20 18.29
CA ASN A 74 21.24 -4.10 17.92
C ASN A 74 19.76 -4.49 18.00
N TYR A 75 19.39 -5.70 17.59
CA TYR A 75 18.03 -6.21 17.67
C TYR A 75 17.59 -6.38 19.13
N VAL A 76 18.49 -6.89 19.97
CA VAL A 76 18.24 -7.05 21.43
C VAL A 76 18.04 -5.69 22.08
N LYS A 77 18.93 -4.73 21.81
CA LYS A 77 18.83 -3.36 22.35
C LYS A 77 17.52 -2.69 21.92
N VAL A 78 17.14 -2.78 20.66
CA VAL A 78 15.86 -2.20 20.19
C VAL A 78 14.66 -2.81 20.93
N LEU A 79 14.66 -4.12 21.17
CA LEU A 79 13.54 -4.79 21.83
C LEU A 79 13.51 -4.58 23.34
N GLN A 80 14.68 -4.40 24.00
CA GLN A 80 14.79 -4.29 25.46
C GLN A 80 14.81 -2.84 25.94
N ASP A 81 15.49 -1.95 25.20
CA ASP A 81 15.76 -0.59 25.63
C ASP A 81 14.79 0.44 25.03
N THR A 82 13.85 -0.01 24.20
CA THR A 82 12.86 0.89 23.56
C THR A 82 11.44 0.32 23.59
N ASP A 83 10.46 1.19 23.34
CA ASP A 83 9.05 0.80 23.21
C ASP A 83 8.69 0.27 21.81
N PHE A 84 9.65 -0.34 21.08
CA PHE A 84 9.48 -0.75 19.69
C PHE A 84 8.21 -1.58 19.44
N LEU A 85 7.93 -2.56 20.30
CA LEU A 85 6.72 -3.39 20.15
C LEU A 85 5.42 -2.60 20.34
N ILE A 86 5.44 -1.56 21.18
CA ILE A 86 4.31 -0.64 21.35
C ILE A 86 4.13 0.17 20.06
N TRP A 87 5.22 0.68 19.46
CA TRP A 87 5.17 1.42 18.20
C TRP A 87 4.61 0.57 17.05
N VAL A 88 5.05 -0.70 16.95
CA VAL A 88 4.50 -1.66 15.97
C VAL A 88 3.01 -1.87 16.18
N LYS A 89 2.59 -2.13 17.41
CA LYS A 89 1.17 -2.30 17.77
C LYS A 89 0.35 -1.06 17.36
N ASN A 90 0.81 0.14 17.75
CA ASN A 90 0.14 1.39 17.44
C ASN A 90 0.02 1.61 15.91
N SER A 91 1.11 1.35 15.17
CA SER A 91 1.08 1.43 13.71
C SER A 91 0.08 0.45 13.10
N MET A 92 0.04 -0.79 13.57
CA MET A 92 -0.91 -1.78 13.06
C MET A 92 -2.36 -1.39 13.32
N ILE A 93 -2.66 -0.85 14.51
CA ILE A 93 -4.00 -0.33 14.85
C ILE A 93 -4.35 0.84 13.95
N LEU A 94 -3.45 1.83 13.81
CA LEU A 94 -3.66 3.01 13.01
C LEU A 94 -3.86 2.66 11.53
N CYS A 95 -2.94 1.89 10.94
CA CYS A 95 -2.98 1.52 9.52
C CYS A 95 -4.22 0.71 9.17
N THR A 96 -4.56 -0.29 10.01
CA THR A 96 -5.74 -1.12 9.78
C THR A 96 -7.02 -0.28 9.90
N GLY A 97 -7.13 0.53 10.95
CA GLY A 97 -8.30 1.37 11.18
C GLY A 97 -8.51 2.40 10.08
N VAL A 98 -7.47 3.14 9.70
CA VAL A 98 -7.53 4.11 8.58
C VAL A 98 -7.89 3.41 7.29
N SER A 99 -7.24 2.28 6.97
CA SER A 99 -7.49 1.56 5.71
C SER A 99 -8.93 1.04 5.62
N ILE A 100 -9.51 0.55 6.70
CA ILE A 100 -10.92 0.10 6.74
C ILE A 100 -11.87 1.29 6.53
N ILE A 101 -11.63 2.41 7.23
CA ILE A 101 -12.46 3.62 7.07
C ILE A 101 -12.36 4.13 5.63
N GLN A 102 -11.13 4.27 5.11
CA GLN A 102 -10.91 4.71 3.73
C GLN A 102 -11.56 3.76 2.72
N LEU A 103 -11.47 2.46 2.93
CA LEU A 103 -12.08 1.47 2.05
C LEU A 103 -13.59 1.63 2.00
N PHE A 104 -14.24 1.80 3.15
CA PHE A 104 -15.68 2.05 3.25
C PHE A 104 -16.08 3.34 2.51
N LEU A 105 -15.39 4.45 2.79
CA LEU A 105 -15.65 5.74 2.16
C LEU A 105 -15.41 5.69 0.64
N THR A 106 -14.30 5.08 0.22
CA THR A 106 -13.96 4.92 -1.20
C THR A 106 -15.01 4.12 -1.94
N THR A 107 -15.39 2.97 -1.37
CA THR A 107 -16.28 2.02 -2.05
C THR A 107 -17.66 2.61 -2.25
N THR A 108 -18.22 3.22 -1.21
CA THR A 108 -19.54 3.86 -1.27
C THR A 108 -19.53 5.08 -2.20
N ALA A 109 -18.53 5.94 -2.11
CA ALA A 109 -18.39 7.10 -2.97
C ALA A 109 -18.18 6.70 -4.45
N ALA A 110 -17.28 5.76 -4.73
CA ALA A 110 -17.00 5.29 -6.08
C ALA A 110 -18.25 4.71 -6.76
N TYR A 111 -19.02 3.89 -6.02
CA TYR A 111 -20.30 3.38 -6.51
C TYR A 111 -21.29 4.51 -6.82
N ALA A 112 -21.43 5.48 -5.91
CA ALA A 112 -22.31 6.63 -6.13
C ALA A 112 -21.88 7.44 -7.37
N PHE A 113 -20.61 7.77 -7.51
CA PHE A 113 -20.07 8.48 -8.67
C PHE A 113 -20.13 7.68 -9.97
N SER A 114 -20.12 6.36 -9.92
CA SER A 114 -20.25 5.49 -11.10
C SER A 114 -21.71 5.29 -11.50
N ARG A 115 -22.53 4.78 -10.62
CA ARG A 115 -23.87 4.19 -10.92
C ARG A 115 -25.06 5.08 -10.58
N MET A 116 -24.91 6.02 -9.64
CA MET A 116 -26.03 6.85 -9.21
C MET A 116 -26.14 8.17 -10.01
N LYS A 117 -27.33 8.76 -10.03
CA LYS A 117 -27.59 10.08 -10.60
C LYS A 117 -27.85 11.06 -9.45
N PHE A 118 -27.00 12.08 -9.30
CA PHE A 118 -27.15 13.12 -8.29
C PHE A 118 -26.57 14.46 -8.78
N LYS A 119 -27.02 15.57 -8.16
CA LYS A 119 -26.49 16.91 -8.44
C LYS A 119 -25.02 16.97 -7.98
N GLY A 120 -24.15 17.48 -8.84
CA GLY A 120 -22.70 17.56 -8.54
C GLY A 120 -21.86 16.35 -9.02
N LYS A 121 -22.48 15.26 -9.54
CA LYS A 121 -21.74 14.10 -10.07
C LYS A 121 -20.67 14.51 -11.08
N LYS A 122 -20.98 15.40 -12.00
CA LYS A 122 -20.09 15.79 -13.12
C LYS A 122 -18.78 16.43 -12.64
N TYR A 123 -18.86 17.30 -11.63
CA TYR A 123 -17.71 18.08 -11.16
C TYR A 123 -17.21 17.67 -9.76
N GLY A 124 -18.03 16.97 -8.97
CA GLY A 124 -17.74 16.66 -7.58
C GLY A 124 -16.45 15.89 -7.39
N LEU A 125 -16.24 14.81 -8.15
CA LEU A 125 -15.01 14.02 -8.06
C LEU A 125 -13.80 14.83 -8.52
N MET A 126 -13.92 15.61 -9.58
CA MET A 126 -12.84 16.48 -10.06
C MET A 126 -12.48 17.54 -9.02
N THR A 127 -13.48 18.15 -8.37
CA THR A 127 -13.25 19.09 -7.28
C THR A 127 -12.50 18.43 -6.12
N LEU A 128 -12.88 17.22 -5.72
CA LEU A 128 -12.18 16.48 -4.67
C LEU A 128 -10.72 16.19 -5.05
N LEU A 129 -10.45 15.81 -6.31
CA LEU A 129 -9.08 15.59 -6.79
C LEU A 129 -8.26 16.89 -6.78
N ILE A 130 -8.84 18.02 -7.22
CA ILE A 130 -8.16 19.32 -7.19
C ILE A 130 -7.85 19.72 -5.74
N LEU A 131 -8.79 19.56 -4.82
CA LEU A 131 -8.56 19.85 -3.40
C LEU A 131 -7.45 18.98 -2.80
N GLN A 132 -7.34 17.72 -3.23
CA GLN A 132 -6.26 16.83 -2.77
C GLN A 132 -4.88 17.18 -3.34
N MET A 133 -4.79 17.99 -4.41
CA MET A 133 -3.51 18.52 -4.91
C MET A 133 -2.92 19.59 -3.99
N PHE A 134 -3.71 20.14 -3.07
CA PHE A 134 -3.19 21.06 -2.06
C PHE A 134 -2.19 20.33 -1.14
N PRO A 135 -0.98 20.86 -0.93
CA PRO A 135 0.03 20.20 -0.13
C PRO A 135 -0.45 19.96 1.31
N THR A 136 -0.54 18.70 1.72
CA THR A 136 -1.02 18.31 3.06
C THR A 136 -0.21 18.96 4.19
N ILE A 137 1.09 19.20 3.97
CA ILE A 137 1.97 19.90 4.92
C ILE A 137 1.44 21.29 5.27
N MET A 138 0.82 22.00 4.33
CA MET A 138 0.24 23.32 4.60
C MET A 138 -1.01 23.26 5.49
N ALA A 139 -1.67 22.12 5.56
CA ALA A 139 -2.83 21.93 6.42
C ALA A 139 -2.46 21.58 7.87
N ILE A 140 -1.21 21.19 8.14
CA ILE A 140 -0.74 20.74 9.47
C ILE A 140 -1.04 21.76 10.58
N PRO A 141 -0.76 23.07 10.46
CA PRO A 141 -1.07 24.02 11.53
C PRO A 141 -2.56 24.10 11.84
N ALA A 142 -3.42 23.98 10.82
CA ALA A 142 -4.87 23.99 11.02
C ALA A 142 -5.34 22.69 11.70
N ILE A 143 -4.82 21.53 11.29
CA ILE A 143 -5.10 20.25 11.91
C ILE A 143 -4.70 20.28 13.39
N TYR A 144 -3.47 20.70 13.69
CA TYR A 144 -2.99 20.84 15.05
C TYR A 144 -3.89 21.77 15.88
N GLY A 145 -4.21 22.95 15.36
CA GLY A 145 -5.06 23.93 16.06
C GLY A 145 -6.46 23.40 16.39
N ILE A 146 -7.05 22.61 15.49
CA ILE A 146 -8.36 21.96 15.74
C ILE A 146 -8.22 20.89 16.82
N LEU A 147 -7.24 19.99 16.70
CA LEU A 147 -7.05 18.90 17.64
C LEU A 147 -6.68 19.41 19.04
N ALA A 148 -5.85 20.45 19.12
CA ALA A 148 -5.51 21.10 20.39
C ALA A 148 -6.73 21.72 21.08
N LYS A 149 -7.60 22.42 20.33
CA LYS A 149 -8.85 22.98 20.87
C LYS A 149 -9.82 21.93 21.38
N LEU A 150 -9.81 20.74 20.75
CA LEU A 150 -10.65 19.60 21.14
C LEU A 150 -10.02 18.74 22.24
N ASN A 151 -8.80 19.04 22.69
CA ASN A 151 -7.98 18.19 23.57
C ASN A 151 -7.79 16.77 23.00
N TRP A 152 -7.56 16.65 21.69
CA TRP A 152 -7.40 15.40 20.96
C TRP A 152 -5.97 15.14 20.51
N LEU A 153 -5.00 15.91 20.98
CA LEU A 153 -3.58 15.59 20.82
C LEU A 153 -3.23 14.31 21.58
N ASP A 154 -2.17 13.64 21.17
CA ASP A 154 -1.72 12.35 21.73
C ASP A 154 -2.76 11.21 21.65
N ASN A 155 -3.75 11.36 20.78
CA ASN A 155 -4.82 10.39 20.62
C ASN A 155 -4.74 9.72 19.23
N ILE A 156 -4.42 8.41 19.21
CA ILE A 156 -4.29 7.63 17.99
C ILE A 156 -5.61 7.52 17.19
N TYR A 157 -6.76 7.59 17.87
CA TYR A 157 -8.07 7.54 17.20
C TYR A 157 -8.40 8.87 16.52
N ALA A 158 -7.99 9.99 17.13
CA ALA A 158 -8.10 11.30 16.52
C ALA A 158 -7.21 11.38 15.27
N LEU A 159 -5.97 10.91 15.37
CA LEU A 159 -5.05 10.78 14.22
C LEU A 159 -5.65 9.88 13.13
N MET A 160 -6.28 8.76 13.50
CA MET A 160 -6.98 7.86 12.58
C MET A 160 -8.06 8.58 11.76
N LEU A 161 -8.88 9.42 12.41
CA LEU A 161 -9.92 10.20 11.74
C LEU A 161 -9.33 11.24 10.78
N VAL A 162 -8.25 11.91 11.18
CA VAL A 162 -7.54 12.87 10.33
C VAL A 162 -6.99 12.19 9.07
N LEU A 163 -6.31 11.06 9.24
CA LEU A 163 -5.69 10.33 8.14
C LEU A 163 -6.70 9.60 7.25
N ALA A 164 -7.90 9.31 7.76
CA ALA A 164 -8.96 8.72 6.96
C ALA A 164 -9.53 9.66 5.89
N GLY A 165 -9.31 10.98 6.02
CA GLY A 165 -9.59 11.97 4.97
C GLY A 165 -8.68 11.81 3.75
N GLY A 166 -8.80 12.70 2.75
CA GLY A 166 -7.86 12.80 1.64
C GLY A 166 -7.85 11.58 0.70
N ASN A 167 -9.01 11.00 0.38
CA ASN A 167 -9.14 9.72 -0.31
C ASN A 167 -9.65 9.83 -1.76
N ALA A 168 -9.62 11.03 -2.37
CA ALA A 168 -10.22 11.28 -3.67
C ALA A 168 -9.57 10.47 -4.81
N PHE A 169 -8.25 10.25 -4.76
CA PHE A 169 -7.56 9.44 -5.75
C PHE A 169 -8.05 7.98 -5.75
N ASN A 170 -8.21 7.38 -4.57
CA ASN A 170 -8.73 6.01 -4.46
C ASN A 170 -10.19 5.93 -4.94
N ILE A 171 -11.01 6.96 -4.68
CA ILE A 171 -12.38 7.04 -5.19
C ILE A 171 -12.38 7.08 -6.71
N TRP A 172 -11.52 7.90 -7.32
CA TRP A 172 -11.39 8.00 -8.76
C TRP A 172 -10.93 6.69 -9.39
N LEU A 173 -9.93 6.05 -8.79
CA LEU A 173 -9.38 4.77 -9.25
C LEU A 173 -10.43 3.66 -9.21
N LEU A 174 -11.15 3.52 -8.08
CA LEU A 174 -12.20 2.52 -7.94
C LEU A 174 -13.40 2.81 -8.83
N LYS A 175 -13.78 4.09 -8.98
CA LYS A 175 -14.83 4.48 -9.93
C LYS A 175 -14.48 4.06 -11.35
N GLY A 176 -13.24 4.29 -11.79
CA GLY A 176 -12.78 3.85 -13.11
C GLY A 176 -12.91 2.33 -13.30
N TYR A 177 -12.59 1.56 -12.25
CA TYR A 177 -12.78 0.11 -12.26
C TYR A 177 -14.25 -0.28 -12.35
N ILE A 178 -15.13 0.32 -11.54
CA ILE A 178 -16.58 0.07 -11.59
C ILE A 178 -17.16 0.46 -12.95
N ASP A 179 -16.72 1.58 -13.56
CA ASP A 179 -17.17 2.01 -14.90
C ASP A 179 -16.78 0.98 -15.97
N SER A 180 -15.75 0.18 -15.76
CA SER A 180 -15.35 -0.87 -16.69
C SER A 180 -16.22 -2.13 -16.65
N LEU A 181 -17.04 -2.28 -15.60
CA LEU A 181 -17.98 -3.40 -15.49
C LEU A 181 -19.21 -3.14 -16.38
N PRO A 182 -19.73 -4.20 -17.05
CA PRO A 182 -20.92 -4.09 -17.91
C PRO A 182 -22.11 -3.48 -17.14
N TYR A 183 -22.74 -2.46 -17.73
CA TYR A 183 -23.87 -1.79 -17.11
C TYR A 183 -25.15 -2.65 -17.13
N GLU A 184 -25.18 -3.61 -18.03
CA GLU A 184 -26.25 -4.61 -18.20
C GLU A 184 -26.49 -5.43 -16.92
N LEU A 185 -25.46 -5.62 -16.09
CA LEU A 185 -25.58 -6.28 -14.78
C LEU A 185 -26.52 -5.48 -13.83
N ASP A 186 -26.38 -4.17 -13.85
CA ASP A 186 -27.20 -3.27 -13.03
C ASP A 186 -28.63 -3.21 -13.58
N GLU A 187 -28.80 -3.21 -14.91
CA GLU A 187 -30.12 -3.14 -15.57
C GLU A 187 -30.91 -4.43 -15.35
N ALA A 188 -30.29 -5.58 -15.55
CA ALA A 188 -30.93 -6.88 -15.28
C ALA A 188 -31.44 -6.98 -13.83
N ALA A 189 -30.58 -6.60 -12.87
CA ALA A 189 -30.99 -6.61 -11.47
C ALA A 189 -32.13 -5.63 -11.14
N LYS A 190 -32.18 -4.48 -11.81
CA LYS A 190 -33.31 -3.53 -11.65
C LYS A 190 -34.63 -4.09 -12.21
N VAL A 191 -34.57 -4.82 -13.33
CA VAL A 191 -35.74 -5.51 -13.89
C VAL A 191 -36.26 -6.57 -12.91
N ASP A 192 -35.33 -7.24 -12.18
CA ASP A 192 -35.66 -8.18 -11.11
C ASP A 192 -36.13 -7.49 -9.80
N GLY A 193 -36.27 -6.16 -9.80
CA GLY A 193 -36.74 -5.39 -8.66
C GLY A 193 -35.70 -5.10 -7.58
N ALA A 194 -34.41 -5.29 -7.87
CA ALA A 194 -33.37 -5.02 -6.90
C ALA A 194 -33.16 -3.51 -6.65
N THR A 195 -33.03 -3.13 -5.39
CA THR A 195 -32.69 -1.76 -4.99
C THR A 195 -31.20 -1.46 -5.29
N HIS A 196 -30.84 -0.18 -5.37
CA HIS A 196 -29.42 0.22 -5.52
C HIS A 196 -28.50 -0.39 -4.47
N TRP A 197 -28.96 -0.52 -3.23
CA TRP A 197 -28.20 -1.15 -2.15
C TRP A 197 -27.99 -2.66 -2.37
N GLN A 198 -29.02 -3.35 -2.88
CA GLN A 198 -28.90 -4.78 -3.21
C GLN A 198 -27.95 -5.00 -4.38
N ILE A 199 -28.02 -4.17 -5.42
CA ILE A 199 -27.09 -4.20 -6.56
C ILE A 199 -25.66 -3.95 -6.07
N PHE A 200 -25.46 -2.93 -5.24
CA PHE A 200 -24.14 -2.62 -4.67
C PHE A 200 -23.56 -3.80 -3.90
N ILE A 201 -24.28 -4.34 -2.92
CA ILE A 201 -23.76 -5.38 -2.02
C ILE A 201 -23.66 -6.75 -2.69
N LYS A 202 -24.68 -7.14 -3.50
CA LYS A 202 -24.77 -8.51 -4.02
C LYS A 202 -24.09 -8.70 -5.37
N ILE A 203 -23.92 -7.64 -6.15
CA ILE A 203 -23.40 -7.73 -7.52
C ILE A 203 -22.08 -6.98 -7.64
N ILE A 204 -22.06 -5.67 -7.37
CA ILE A 204 -20.87 -4.86 -7.63
C ILE A 204 -19.76 -5.16 -6.62
N LEU A 205 -20.07 -5.20 -5.32
CA LEU A 205 -19.08 -5.41 -4.26
C LEU A 205 -18.25 -6.69 -4.44
N PRO A 206 -18.83 -7.87 -4.73
CA PRO A 206 -18.07 -9.08 -5.01
C PRO A 206 -17.16 -8.95 -6.24
N LEU A 207 -17.58 -8.27 -7.28
CA LEU A 207 -16.82 -8.10 -8.52
C LEU A 207 -15.62 -7.17 -8.36
N ILE A 208 -15.68 -6.20 -7.44
CA ILE A 208 -14.61 -5.24 -7.21
C ILE A 208 -13.64 -5.66 -6.10
N VAL A 209 -13.85 -6.79 -5.43
CA VAL A 209 -12.96 -7.28 -4.36
C VAL A 209 -11.48 -7.24 -4.72
N PRO A 210 -11.02 -7.66 -5.91
CA PRO A 210 -9.61 -7.56 -6.26
C PRO A 210 -9.09 -6.12 -6.20
N MET A 211 -9.88 -5.14 -6.64
CA MET A 211 -9.50 -3.73 -6.59
C MET A 211 -9.57 -3.16 -5.17
N LEU A 212 -10.49 -3.64 -4.34
CA LEU A 212 -10.56 -3.25 -2.93
C LEU A 212 -9.29 -3.66 -2.17
N VAL A 213 -8.74 -4.84 -2.48
CA VAL A 213 -7.48 -5.29 -1.88
C VAL A 213 -6.31 -4.38 -2.28
N VAL A 214 -6.26 -3.93 -3.54
CA VAL A 214 -5.25 -2.95 -4.00
C VAL A 214 -5.35 -1.64 -3.21
N ILE A 215 -6.57 -1.11 -3.08
CA ILE A 215 -6.83 0.15 -2.36
C ILE A 215 -6.49 0.01 -0.87
N PHE A 216 -6.87 -1.11 -0.25
CA PHE A 216 -6.51 -1.40 1.13
C PHE A 216 -4.99 -1.37 1.31
N LEU A 217 -4.26 -2.04 0.44
CA LEU A 217 -2.80 -2.12 0.51
C LEU A 217 -2.15 -0.74 0.33
N PHE A 218 -2.60 0.06 -0.64
CA PHE A 218 -2.09 1.41 -0.84
C PHE A 218 -2.37 2.32 0.36
N SER A 219 -3.56 2.24 0.93
CA SER A 219 -3.93 2.98 2.15
C SER A 219 -3.06 2.54 3.32
N PHE A 220 -2.90 1.23 3.51
CA PHE A 220 -2.10 0.68 4.60
C PHE A 220 -0.63 1.11 4.51
N ILE A 221 0.00 0.99 3.33
CA ILE A 221 1.39 1.39 3.10
C ILE A 221 1.54 2.90 3.32
N GLY A 222 0.62 3.71 2.79
CA GLY A 222 0.64 5.16 2.93
C GLY A 222 0.60 5.61 4.39
N VAL A 223 -0.28 5.01 5.19
CA VAL A 223 -0.40 5.31 6.63
C VAL A 223 0.78 4.76 7.44
N TYR A 224 1.30 3.58 7.06
CA TYR A 224 2.47 3.00 7.74
C TYR A 224 3.71 3.88 7.64
N SER A 225 3.86 4.57 6.52
CA SER A 225 4.97 5.49 6.24
C SER A 225 4.67 6.94 6.66
N GLU A 226 3.45 7.21 7.16
CA GLU A 226 3.06 8.57 7.51
C GLU A 226 3.83 9.04 8.75
N PHE A 227 4.51 10.16 8.59
CA PHE A 227 5.35 10.75 9.61
C PHE A 227 4.97 12.21 9.89
N ALA A 228 4.63 12.99 8.86
CA ALA A 228 4.53 14.43 8.94
C ALA A 228 3.40 14.90 9.87
N ILE A 229 2.20 14.36 9.69
CA ILE A 229 1.05 14.69 10.55
C ILE A 229 1.23 14.01 11.92
N THR A 230 1.67 12.75 11.93
CA THR A 230 1.87 11.98 13.16
C THR A 230 2.85 12.68 14.11
N SER A 231 3.97 13.22 13.61
CA SER A 231 4.99 13.88 14.43
C SER A 231 4.50 15.16 15.12
N ILE A 232 3.43 15.76 14.60
CA ILE A 232 2.85 16.99 15.15
C ILE A 232 1.67 16.71 16.07
N VAL A 233 0.98 15.59 15.85
CA VAL A 233 -0.20 15.23 16.67
C VAL A 233 0.18 14.39 17.86
N ILE A 234 1.20 13.54 17.76
CA ILE A 234 1.62 12.56 18.78
C ILE A 234 2.96 12.97 19.39
N HIS A 235 2.97 13.26 20.67
CA HIS A 235 4.14 13.64 21.45
C HIS A 235 4.46 12.63 22.56
N ASP A 236 3.43 11.92 23.08
CA ASP A 236 3.62 10.89 24.09
C ASP A 236 4.32 9.65 23.49
N PRO A 237 5.49 9.24 24.01
CA PRO A 237 6.23 8.06 23.53
C PRO A 237 5.41 6.76 23.49
N LYS A 238 4.44 6.59 24.39
CA LYS A 238 3.55 5.43 24.43
C LYS A 238 2.56 5.37 23.26
N SER A 239 2.31 6.51 22.63
CA SER A 239 1.42 6.64 21.46
C SER A 239 2.17 6.65 20.13
N TYR A 240 3.49 6.57 20.13
CA TYR A 240 4.29 6.61 18.92
C TYR A 240 3.93 5.50 17.93
N THR A 241 3.97 5.84 16.65
CA THR A 241 4.00 4.88 15.54
C THR A 241 5.44 4.45 15.27
N VAL A 242 5.63 3.40 14.46
CA VAL A 242 6.95 2.94 14.03
C VAL A 242 7.72 4.06 13.31
N ALA A 243 7.06 4.79 12.40
CA ALA A 243 7.72 5.89 11.67
C ALA A 243 8.25 6.97 12.62
N LEU A 244 7.47 7.34 13.63
CA LEU A 244 7.86 8.34 14.62
C LEU A 244 8.92 7.78 15.59
N GLY A 245 8.79 6.52 16.02
CA GLY A 245 9.74 5.86 16.89
C GLY A 245 11.12 5.68 16.25
N LEU A 246 11.17 5.33 14.97
CA LEU A 246 12.42 5.19 14.23
C LEU A 246 13.22 6.50 14.18
N GLN A 247 12.56 7.64 14.09
CA GLN A 247 13.25 8.94 14.08
C GLN A 247 14.07 9.17 15.35
N ARG A 248 13.66 8.62 16.50
CA ARG A 248 14.37 8.82 17.76
C ARG A 248 15.82 8.33 17.74
N PHE A 249 16.13 7.32 16.92
CA PHE A 249 17.49 6.82 16.80
C PHE A 249 18.45 7.78 16.09
N ILE A 250 17.91 8.74 15.31
CA ILE A 250 18.70 9.61 14.40
C ILE A 250 18.53 11.11 14.68
N VAL A 251 17.71 11.51 15.67
CA VAL A 251 17.47 12.93 15.98
C VAL A 251 18.73 13.67 16.37
N ASN A 252 19.64 13.05 17.10
CA ASN A 252 20.87 13.65 17.54
C ASN A 252 22.01 13.29 16.57
N GLN A 253 22.43 14.21 15.72
CA GLN A 253 23.52 13.98 14.73
C GLN A 253 24.83 13.48 15.37
N PHE A 254 25.14 13.88 16.60
CA PHE A 254 26.36 13.51 17.32
C PHE A 254 26.28 12.19 18.09
N SER A 255 25.08 11.68 18.34
CA SER A 255 24.81 10.42 19.06
C SER A 255 23.78 9.56 18.36
N ALA A 256 23.77 9.58 17.02
CA ALA A 256 22.82 8.79 16.24
C ALA A 256 23.21 7.31 16.27
N HIS A 257 22.25 6.47 16.67
CA HIS A 257 22.41 5.00 16.72
C HIS A 257 21.98 4.38 15.39
N TRP A 258 22.77 4.58 14.34
CA TRP A 258 22.44 4.16 12.98
C TRP A 258 22.26 2.65 12.81
N THR A 259 23.02 1.84 13.54
CA THR A 259 22.92 0.38 13.49
C THR A 259 21.64 -0.13 14.18
N GLN A 260 21.24 0.51 15.28
CA GLN A 260 19.95 0.22 15.94
C GLN A 260 18.78 0.70 15.08
N PHE A 261 18.90 1.88 14.45
CA PHE A 261 17.92 2.36 13.46
C PHE A 261 17.75 1.34 12.34
N ALA A 262 18.85 0.80 11.78
CA ALA A 262 18.80 -0.21 10.74
C ALA A 262 18.14 -1.51 11.23
N ALA A 263 18.46 -1.98 12.43
CA ALA A 263 17.84 -3.16 13.02
C ALA A 263 16.33 -2.95 13.26
N ALA A 264 15.95 -1.78 13.80
CA ALA A 264 14.55 -1.41 13.98
C ALA A 264 13.80 -1.30 12.64
N ALA A 265 14.41 -0.72 11.60
CA ALA A 265 13.83 -0.62 10.26
C ALA A 265 13.60 -2.00 9.62
N VAL A 266 14.56 -2.93 9.77
CA VAL A 266 14.41 -4.32 9.32
C VAL A 266 13.24 -5.00 10.03
N MET A 267 13.15 -4.90 11.36
CA MET A 267 12.02 -5.46 12.11
C MET A 267 10.70 -4.79 11.74
N ALA A 268 10.71 -3.48 11.54
CA ALA A 268 9.53 -2.71 11.12
C ALA A 268 9.02 -3.10 9.73
N SER A 269 9.89 -3.58 8.84
CA SER A 269 9.48 -4.05 7.51
C SER A 269 8.71 -5.38 7.54
N LEU A 270 8.85 -6.18 8.59
CA LEU A 270 8.22 -7.51 8.68
C LEU A 270 6.69 -7.46 8.66
N PRO A 271 6.00 -6.66 9.50
CA PRO A 271 4.54 -6.61 9.48
C PRO A 271 3.96 -6.24 8.12
N ILE A 272 4.53 -5.22 7.47
CA ILE A 272 4.05 -4.76 6.16
C ILE A 272 4.34 -5.81 5.07
N THR A 273 5.49 -6.49 5.14
CA THR A 273 5.84 -7.58 4.23
C THR A 273 4.85 -8.75 4.37
N VAL A 274 4.49 -9.11 5.59
CA VAL A 274 3.47 -10.15 5.84
C VAL A 274 2.12 -9.75 5.26
N VAL A 275 1.66 -8.52 5.50
CA VAL A 275 0.41 -8.01 4.91
C VAL A 275 0.46 -8.08 3.39
N PHE A 276 1.56 -7.63 2.78
CA PHE A 276 1.76 -7.71 1.33
C PHE A 276 1.71 -9.15 0.81
N MET A 277 2.44 -10.09 1.44
CA MET A 277 2.46 -11.50 1.03
C MET A 277 1.09 -12.16 1.10
N LEU A 278 0.27 -11.82 2.09
CA LEU A 278 -1.09 -12.33 2.21
C LEU A 278 -2.01 -11.80 1.10
N LEU A 279 -1.80 -10.55 0.68
CA LEU A 279 -2.67 -9.85 -0.27
C LEU A 279 -2.20 -9.93 -1.73
N GLN A 280 -0.92 -10.23 -2.02
CA GLN A 280 -0.34 -10.21 -3.38
C GLN A 280 -1.08 -11.09 -4.40
N ARG A 281 -1.66 -12.22 -3.96
CA ARG A 281 -2.44 -13.11 -4.85
C ARG A 281 -3.65 -12.40 -5.49
N TYR A 282 -4.25 -11.44 -4.79
CA TYR A 282 -5.37 -10.66 -5.30
C TYR A 282 -4.91 -9.54 -6.25
N LEU A 283 -3.68 -9.02 -6.07
CA LEU A 283 -3.10 -8.01 -6.96
C LEU A 283 -2.93 -8.56 -8.39
N GLN A 284 -2.46 -9.79 -8.53
CA GLN A 284 -2.29 -10.44 -9.83
C GLN A 284 -3.61 -10.60 -10.57
N ALA A 285 -4.68 -10.96 -9.87
CA ALA A 285 -6.01 -11.09 -10.45
C ALA A 285 -6.60 -9.74 -10.92
N GLY A 286 -6.42 -8.67 -10.13
CA GLY A 286 -6.92 -7.33 -10.45
C GLY A 286 -6.20 -6.66 -11.61
N LEU A 287 -4.88 -6.80 -11.69
CA LEU A 287 -4.06 -6.22 -12.78
C LEU A 287 -4.27 -6.96 -14.12
N ALA A 288 -4.45 -8.28 -14.08
CA ALA A 288 -4.73 -9.06 -15.28
C ALA A 288 -6.08 -8.72 -15.92
N ALA A 289 -7.10 -8.43 -15.11
CA ALA A 289 -8.42 -8.02 -15.62
C ALA A 289 -8.39 -6.65 -16.33
N GLY A 290 -7.47 -5.75 -15.96
CA GLY A 290 -7.27 -4.46 -16.62
C GLY A 290 -6.43 -4.53 -17.89
N ALA A 291 -5.56 -5.54 -18.04
CA ALA A 291 -4.61 -5.66 -19.16
C ALA A 291 -5.19 -6.35 -20.41
N VAL A 292 -6.35 -7.01 -20.30
CA VAL A 292 -6.96 -7.77 -21.43
C VAL A 292 -7.79 -6.88 -22.36
N LYS A 293 -7.74 -5.55 -22.23
CA LYS A 293 -8.36 -4.58 -23.17
C LYS A 293 -7.31 -3.98 -24.11
N GLY A 294 -6.54 -4.83 -24.79
CA GLY A 294 -5.69 -4.49 -25.92
C GLY A 294 -5.97 -5.41 -27.08
#